data_b16297ec09ca75f5ed71e318eb4fbff9
#
_entry.id   b16297ec09ca75f5ed71e318eb4fbff9
#
_cell.length_a   1.000
_cell.length_b   1.000
_cell.length_c   1.000
_cell.angle_alpha   90.00
_cell.angle_beta   90.00
_cell.angle_gamma   90.00
#
_symmetry.space_group_name_H-M   'P 1'
#
loop_
_entity.id
_entity.type
_entity.pdbx_description
1 polymer ?
#
loop_
_entity_poly.entity_id
_entity_poly.type
_entity_poly.pdbx_seq_one_letter_code
_entity_poly.pdbx_strand_id
1 'polypeptide(L)'
;MAASGVPTNRTNIELDPETSAMIIQKAQEKSAVMSLAQRITLPGKGLTIPVITSDPEAEWVTETGVKPVKNPGLGKKIMQAYKLAVIVPFSDEFRRDLPALTQAIINRLPLALAKKFDQTVFHGVAPGSNFDTFAAVQAQALGDGAYDALVSADQDIADHDGILNGFVVSPKMRGVLLGAKDNDGRPLFINSVAEGAIPMILGQKTYTNKAAYKAASGANPAVVGFAGDWTQAMYGVAKDITLTYSDQATLTAGTQEAPVTINLWQQNMFAVRAEIEVGFRADTDCFNMFTYAPGGATGATGETSNG
;
A
#
# COMPACT_ATOMS: atom_id res chain seq x y z
N MET A 1 22.61 -23.43 7.14
CA MET A 1 22.95 -23.91 5.79
C MET A 1 23.90 -22.92 5.21
N ALA A 2 25.08 -23.34 4.91
CA ALA A 2 26.06 -22.51 4.25
C ALA A 2 25.48 -22.18 2.87
N ALA A 3 25.23 -20.97 2.66
CA ALA A 3 24.89 -20.45 1.40
C ALA A 3 26.12 -20.37 0.57
N SER A 4 26.16 -20.75 -0.57
CA SER A 4 27.37 -20.89 -1.31
C SER A 4 27.21 -20.43 -2.74
N GLY A 5 27.99 -19.68 -3.21
CA GLY A 5 28.26 -19.39 -4.35
C GLY A 5 28.54 -18.62 -5.32
N VAL A 6 29.49 -18.42 -5.82
CA VAL A 6 29.79 -17.32 -6.55
C VAL A 6 30.64 -17.28 -7.71
N PRO A 7 30.39 -16.33 -8.60
CA PRO A 7 31.27 -16.08 -9.74
C PRO A 7 32.57 -15.45 -9.32
N THR A 8 33.67 -16.02 -9.74
CA THR A 8 34.91 -15.35 -9.90
C THR A 8 34.77 -14.27 -10.98
N ASN A 9 35.11 -13.04 -10.71
CA ASN A 9 35.15 -11.90 -11.63
C ASN A 9 33.84 -11.14 -11.92
N ARG A 10 33.00 -10.91 -10.91
CA ARG A 10 31.88 -10.00 -11.13
C ARG A 10 31.78 -8.97 -10.03
N THR A 11 32.20 -7.78 -10.33
CA THR A 11 32.16 -6.67 -9.42
C THR A 11 30.80 -5.98 -9.37
N ASN A 12 30.15 -5.74 -10.45
CA ASN A 12 28.81 -5.19 -10.52
C ASN A 12 28.24 -5.51 -11.90
N ILE A 13 27.03 -6.03 -11.93
CA ILE A 13 26.25 -6.14 -13.15
C ILE A 13 25.18 -5.06 -13.10
N GLU A 14 25.34 -4.03 -13.90
CA GLU A 14 24.26 -3.07 -14.13
C GLU A 14 23.28 -3.68 -15.11
N LEU A 15 21.99 -3.57 -14.78
CA LEU A 15 20.94 -3.94 -15.72
C LEU A 15 20.82 -2.88 -16.79
N ASP A 16 20.57 -3.33 -18.01
CA ASP A 16 20.22 -2.44 -19.11
C ASP A 16 19.05 -1.53 -18.72
N PRO A 17 19.04 -0.27 -19.14
CA PRO A 17 17.92 0.65 -18.86
C PRO A 17 16.55 0.10 -19.25
N GLU A 18 16.44 -0.66 -20.32
CA GLU A 18 15.19 -1.34 -20.73
C GLU A 18 14.73 -2.38 -19.70
N THR A 19 15.64 -3.13 -19.12
CA THR A 19 15.32 -4.13 -18.08
C THR A 19 14.85 -3.46 -16.80
N SER A 20 15.48 -2.34 -16.42
CA SER A 20 15.04 -1.54 -15.26
C SER A 20 13.63 -0.97 -15.47
N ALA A 21 13.34 -0.42 -16.64
CA ALA A 21 12.02 0.09 -17.00
C ALA A 21 10.95 -1.00 -16.94
N MET A 22 11.24 -2.20 -17.42
CA MET A 22 10.34 -3.35 -17.35
C MET A 22 10.07 -3.78 -15.89
N ILE A 23 11.07 -3.75 -15.03
CA ILE A 23 10.93 -4.09 -13.60
C ILE A 23 10.00 -3.11 -12.90
N ILE A 24 10.17 -1.80 -13.13
CA ILE A 24 9.31 -0.76 -12.56
C ILE A 24 7.87 -0.93 -13.01
N GLN A 25 7.64 -1.14 -14.30
CA GLN A 25 6.31 -1.35 -14.84
C GLN A 25 5.63 -2.55 -14.17
N LYS A 26 6.33 -3.68 -13.98
CA LYS A 26 5.79 -4.84 -13.26
C LYS A 26 5.49 -4.54 -11.80
N ALA A 27 6.29 -3.76 -11.11
CA ALA A 27 6.03 -3.34 -9.74
C ALA A 27 4.77 -2.46 -9.66
N GLN A 28 4.61 -1.52 -10.58
CA GLN A 28 3.43 -0.65 -10.67
C GLN A 28 2.15 -1.45 -10.95
N GLU A 29 2.19 -2.41 -11.87
CA GLU A 29 1.03 -3.26 -12.17
C GLU A 29 0.58 -4.12 -11.00
N LYS A 30 1.47 -4.46 -10.07
CA LYS A 30 1.17 -5.33 -8.92
C LYS A 30 0.92 -4.58 -7.62
N SER A 31 1.31 -3.33 -7.50
CA SER A 31 0.98 -2.47 -6.37
C SER A 31 -0.38 -1.80 -6.60
N ALA A 32 -1.30 -1.96 -5.66
CA ALA A 32 -2.58 -1.27 -5.69
C ALA A 32 -2.40 0.24 -5.48
N VAL A 33 -1.53 0.62 -4.55
CA VAL A 33 -1.22 2.03 -4.26
C VAL A 33 -0.62 2.72 -5.49
N MET A 34 0.38 2.11 -6.14
CA MET A 34 0.99 2.69 -7.35
C MET A 34 0.04 2.72 -8.56
N SER A 35 -1.01 1.90 -8.56
CA SER A 35 -2.01 1.87 -9.64
C SER A 35 -3.11 2.91 -9.46
N LEU A 36 -3.39 3.32 -8.23
CA LEU A 36 -4.47 4.23 -7.87
C LEU A 36 -3.97 5.65 -7.60
N ALA A 37 -2.89 5.81 -6.85
CA ALA A 37 -2.34 7.11 -6.46
C ALA A 37 -1.60 7.79 -7.62
N GLN A 38 -1.52 9.11 -7.57
CA GLN A 38 -0.81 9.91 -8.57
C GLN A 38 0.72 9.74 -8.43
N ARG A 39 1.38 9.50 -9.56
CA ARG A 39 2.85 9.41 -9.59
C ARG A 39 3.48 10.79 -9.74
N ILE A 40 4.45 11.10 -8.89
CA ILE A 40 5.31 12.27 -9.03
C ILE A 40 6.79 11.87 -9.03
N THR A 41 7.62 12.67 -9.69
CA THR A 41 9.08 12.50 -9.65
C THR A 41 9.64 13.25 -8.44
N LEU A 42 10.37 12.54 -7.57
CA LEU A 42 10.98 13.14 -6.39
C LEU A 42 12.45 13.50 -6.66
N PRO A 43 12.86 14.75 -6.44
CA PRO A 43 14.27 15.07 -6.34
C PRO A 43 14.87 14.45 -5.06
N GLY A 44 16.17 14.16 -5.06
CA GLY A 44 16.83 13.46 -3.95
C GLY A 44 16.74 14.14 -2.57
N LYS A 45 16.43 15.44 -2.53
CA LYS A 45 16.20 16.21 -1.28
C LYS A 45 14.74 16.17 -0.80
N GLY A 46 13.83 15.49 -1.52
CA GLY A 46 12.41 15.56 -1.27
C GLY A 46 11.73 16.72 -2.02
N LEU A 47 10.41 16.74 -1.95
CA LEU A 47 9.54 17.71 -2.60
C LEU A 47 8.58 18.31 -1.57
N THR A 48 8.45 19.62 -1.58
CA THR A 48 7.41 20.29 -0.81
C THR A 48 6.16 20.41 -1.67
N ILE A 49 5.08 19.80 -1.22
CA ILE A 49 3.78 19.82 -1.86
C ILE A 49 2.94 20.90 -1.17
N PRO A 50 2.58 21.98 -1.87
CA PRO A 50 1.64 22.95 -1.32
C PRO A 50 0.26 22.30 -1.21
N VAL A 51 -0.40 22.51 -0.07
CA VAL A 51 -1.75 22.02 0.21
C VAL A 51 -2.63 23.20 0.51
N ILE A 52 -3.78 23.28 -0.15
CA ILE A 52 -4.82 24.25 0.21
C ILE A 52 -5.58 23.64 1.38
N THR A 53 -5.53 24.31 2.53
CA THR A 53 -6.17 23.82 3.77
C THR A 53 -7.56 24.39 3.97
N SER A 54 -7.89 25.48 3.30
CA SER A 54 -9.25 26.02 3.28
C SER A 54 -9.43 26.93 2.07
N ASP A 55 -10.60 26.86 1.46
CA ASP A 55 -11.00 27.74 0.39
C ASP A 55 -11.50 29.09 0.94
N PRO A 56 -11.33 30.20 0.18
CA PRO A 56 -11.87 31.48 0.58
C PRO A 56 -13.40 31.47 0.41
N GLU A 57 -14.11 31.79 1.48
CA GLU A 57 -15.57 31.90 1.45
C GLU A 57 -16.04 33.13 0.65
N ALA A 58 -16.97 32.93 -0.26
CA ALA A 58 -17.63 34.01 -0.99
C ALA A 58 -18.85 34.53 -0.20
N GLU A 59 -19.03 35.85 -0.21
CA GLU A 59 -20.18 36.50 0.43
C GLU A 59 -20.98 37.29 -0.60
N TRP A 60 -22.30 37.33 -0.44
CA TRP A 60 -23.15 38.18 -1.26
C TRP A 60 -23.00 39.66 -0.86
N VAL A 61 -22.73 40.52 -1.83
CA VAL A 61 -22.52 41.94 -1.62
C VAL A 61 -23.60 42.75 -2.32
N THR A 62 -24.17 43.71 -1.64
CA THR A 62 -25.13 44.62 -2.21
C THR A 62 -24.47 45.61 -3.17
N GLU A 63 -25.26 46.27 -4.02
CA GLU A 63 -24.78 47.33 -4.89
C GLU A 63 -24.10 48.41 -4.07
N THR A 64 -22.86 48.79 -4.41
CA THR A 64 -21.95 49.71 -3.67
C THR A 64 -21.37 49.15 -2.34
N GLY A 65 -21.69 47.92 -1.92
CA GLY A 65 -21.09 47.28 -0.73
C GLY A 65 -19.59 46.99 -0.88
N VAL A 66 -18.86 47.05 0.23
CA VAL A 66 -17.44 46.68 0.26
C VAL A 66 -17.32 45.16 0.08
N LYS A 67 -16.52 44.74 -0.90
CA LYS A 67 -16.26 43.33 -1.15
C LYS A 67 -15.35 42.73 -0.07
N PRO A 68 -15.70 41.57 0.51
CA PRO A 68 -14.86 40.94 1.52
C PRO A 68 -13.52 40.48 0.92
N VAL A 69 -12.45 40.65 1.66
CA VAL A 69 -11.13 40.12 1.31
C VAL A 69 -10.90 38.89 2.18
N LYS A 70 -10.85 37.74 1.54
CA LYS A 70 -10.58 36.45 2.21
C LYS A 70 -9.29 35.85 1.65
N ASN A 71 -8.48 35.29 2.50
CA ASN A 71 -7.26 34.59 2.10
C ASN A 71 -7.49 33.09 2.20
N PRO A 72 -7.06 32.30 1.20
CA PRO A 72 -7.07 30.85 1.31
C PRO A 72 -6.11 30.38 2.41
N GLY A 73 -6.45 29.32 3.09
CA GLY A 73 -5.52 28.63 3.97
C GLY A 73 -4.49 27.86 3.12
N LEU A 74 -3.21 28.08 3.40
CA LEU A 74 -2.13 27.41 2.71
C LEU A 74 -1.30 26.59 3.70
N GLY A 75 -1.17 25.31 3.44
CA GLY A 75 -0.29 24.39 4.14
C GLY A 75 0.82 23.87 3.24
N LYS A 76 1.71 23.09 3.81
CA LYS A 76 2.73 22.34 3.07
C LYS A 76 2.88 20.95 3.65
N LYS A 77 2.85 19.93 2.80
CA LYS A 77 3.27 18.55 3.12
C LYS A 77 4.62 18.31 2.43
N ILE A 78 5.61 17.84 3.18
CA ILE A 78 6.91 17.49 2.60
C ILE A 78 6.87 16.01 2.29
N MET A 79 7.13 15.62 1.03
CA MET A 79 7.33 14.25 0.64
C MET A 79 8.83 13.96 0.55
N GLN A 80 9.26 12.89 1.21
CA GLN A 80 10.64 12.43 1.17
C GLN A 80 10.67 10.96 0.73
N ALA A 81 11.67 10.61 -0.07
CA ALA A 81 11.88 9.22 -0.44
C ALA A 81 12.58 8.46 0.67
N TYR A 82 12.11 7.25 0.91
CA TYR A 82 12.71 6.30 1.84
C TYR A 82 13.17 5.07 1.06
N LYS A 83 14.31 4.53 1.48
CA LYS A 83 14.92 3.39 0.82
C LYS A 83 14.25 2.10 1.26
N LEU A 84 13.72 1.36 0.29
CA LEU A 84 13.21 0.01 0.47
C LEU A 84 14.14 -0.95 -0.27
N ALA A 85 14.74 -1.90 0.45
CA ALA A 85 15.72 -2.80 -0.12
C ALA A 85 15.54 -4.23 0.38
N VAL A 86 15.98 -5.17 -0.43
CA VAL A 86 16.08 -6.59 -0.08
C VAL A 86 17.36 -7.15 -0.67
N ILE A 87 18.06 -7.99 0.12
CA ILE A 87 19.25 -8.72 -0.33
C ILE A 87 18.93 -10.21 -0.28
N VAL A 88 19.23 -10.89 -1.37
CA VAL A 88 19.05 -12.35 -1.47
C VAL A 88 20.38 -12.98 -1.83
N PRO A 89 20.98 -13.79 -0.93
CA PRO A 89 22.17 -14.57 -1.23
C PRO A 89 21.83 -15.85 -1.99
N PHE A 90 22.70 -16.25 -2.90
CA PHE A 90 22.53 -17.42 -3.75
C PHE A 90 23.79 -18.30 -3.76
N SER A 91 23.59 -19.56 -4.07
CA SER A 91 24.66 -20.55 -4.15
C SER A 91 25.26 -20.68 -5.57
N ASP A 92 26.47 -21.19 -5.67
CA ASP A 92 27.20 -21.35 -6.95
C ASP A 92 26.52 -22.34 -7.91
N GLU A 93 25.72 -23.23 -7.38
CA GLU A 93 24.93 -24.15 -8.19
C GLU A 93 23.93 -23.42 -9.09
N PHE A 94 23.38 -22.30 -8.60
CA PHE A 94 22.51 -21.44 -9.41
C PHE A 94 23.23 -20.69 -10.53
N ARG A 95 24.55 -20.65 -10.49
CA ARG A 95 25.33 -19.96 -11.53
C ARG A 95 25.19 -20.60 -12.90
N ARG A 96 24.97 -21.92 -12.96
CA ARG A 96 24.79 -22.65 -14.23
C ARG A 96 23.50 -22.28 -14.93
N ASP A 97 22.49 -21.85 -14.16
CA ASP A 97 21.18 -21.47 -14.65
C ASP A 97 20.93 -19.96 -14.58
N LEU A 98 21.99 -19.17 -14.87
CA LEU A 98 21.97 -17.72 -14.77
C LEU A 98 20.75 -17.05 -15.46
N PRO A 99 20.33 -17.45 -16.65
CA PRO A 99 19.11 -16.91 -17.28
C PRO A 99 17.85 -17.19 -16.49
N ALA A 100 17.66 -18.43 -15.99
CA ALA A 100 16.51 -18.80 -15.17
C ALA A 100 16.47 -18.05 -13.84
N LEU A 101 17.65 -17.89 -13.21
CA LEU A 101 17.80 -17.10 -12.00
C LEU A 101 17.47 -15.62 -12.22
N THR A 102 18.02 -15.03 -13.26
CA THR A 102 17.76 -13.64 -13.64
C THR A 102 16.26 -13.42 -13.86
N GLN A 103 15.61 -14.31 -14.62
CA GLN A 103 14.16 -14.23 -14.84
C GLN A 103 13.35 -14.40 -13.55
N ALA A 104 13.75 -15.30 -12.66
CA ALA A 104 13.11 -15.49 -11.35
C ALA A 104 13.26 -14.24 -10.47
N ILE A 105 14.41 -13.60 -10.45
CA ILE A 105 14.67 -12.34 -9.74
C ILE A 105 13.79 -11.22 -10.32
N ILE A 106 13.81 -11.04 -11.64
CA ILE A 106 13.00 -10.04 -12.33
C ILE A 106 11.50 -10.22 -12.01
N ASN A 107 11.04 -11.46 -11.88
CA ASN A 107 9.63 -11.73 -11.61
C ASN A 107 9.24 -11.63 -10.13
N ARG A 108 10.14 -11.91 -9.20
CA ARG A 108 9.83 -12.01 -7.77
C ARG A 108 10.24 -10.81 -6.94
N LEU A 109 11.40 -10.21 -7.18
CA LEU A 109 11.87 -9.09 -6.37
C LEU A 109 11.00 -7.83 -6.51
N PRO A 110 10.58 -7.41 -7.71
CA PRO A 110 9.65 -6.29 -7.83
C PRO A 110 8.33 -6.53 -7.09
N LEU A 111 7.83 -7.77 -7.11
CA LEU A 111 6.60 -8.14 -6.40
C LEU A 111 6.78 -8.07 -4.88
N ALA A 112 7.95 -8.45 -4.37
CA ALA A 112 8.27 -8.35 -2.95
C ALA A 112 8.36 -6.90 -2.49
N LEU A 113 9.01 -6.03 -3.28
CA LEU A 113 9.10 -4.59 -3.01
C LEU A 113 7.71 -3.94 -3.08
N ALA A 114 6.94 -4.22 -4.13
CA ALA A 114 5.58 -3.71 -4.28
C ALA A 114 4.66 -4.13 -3.12
N LYS A 115 4.72 -5.40 -2.74
CA LYS A 115 3.97 -5.93 -1.59
C LYS A 115 4.35 -5.24 -0.29
N LYS A 116 5.66 -5.03 -0.04
CA LYS A 116 6.12 -4.38 1.18
C LYS A 116 5.74 -2.90 1.22
N PHE A 117 5.80 -2.21 0.09
CA PHE A 117 5.34 -0.83 -0.04
C PHE A 117 3.85 -0.72 0.26
N ASP A 118 3.00 -1.53 -0.39
CA ASP A 118 1.57 -1.57 -0.14
C ASP A 118 1.25 -1.89 1.32
N GLN A 119 1.91 -2.90 1.91
CA GLN A 119 1.74 -3.23 3.33
C GLN A 119 2.11 -2.06 4.25
N THR A 120 3.14 -1.29 3.91
CA THR A 120 3.54 -0.13 4.72
C THR A 120 2.49 0.96 4.62
N VAL A 121 1.99 1.26 3.44
CA VAL A 121 0.93 2.28 3.23
C VAL A 121 -0.36 1.87 3.93
N PHE A 122 -0.83 0.63 3.75
CA PHE A 122 -2.13 0.22 4.28
C PHE A 122 -2.16 0.08 5.80
N HIS A 123 -1.18 -0.56 6.40
CA HIS A 123 -1.25 -0.88 7.83
C HIS A 123 0.11 -1.03 8.50
N GLY A 124 1.18 -0.59 7.84
CA GLY A 124 2.54 -0.62 8.39
C GLY A 124 2.87 0.58 9.26
N VAL A 125 4.09 0.54 9.77
CA VAL A 125 4.70 1.68 10.44
C VAL A 125 5.40 2.53 9.38
N ALA A 126 5.15 3.83 9.40
CA ALA A 126 5.80 4.78 8.49
C ALA A 126 7.33 4.72 8.66
N PRO A 127 8.11 4.72 7.57
CA PRO A 127 9.57 4.72 7.65
C PRO A 127 10.14 6.04 8.18
N GLY A 128 9.33 7.09 8.28
CA GLY A 128 9.68 8.38 8.86
C GLY A 128 8.52 9.36 8.81
N SER A 129 8.70 10.55 9.40
CA SER A 129 7.65 11.57 9.58
C SER A 129 7.09 12.15 8.28
N ASN A 130 7.82 11.99 7.18
CA ASN A 130 7.44 12.49 5.86
C ASN A 130 6.86 11.41 4.96
N PHE A 131 6.22 10.39 5.56
CA PHE A 131 5.54 9.29 4.89
C PHE A 131 4.22 9.02 5.61
N ASP A 132 3.11 9.05 4.88
CA ASP A 132 1.79 8.79 5.44
C ASP A 132 1.40 7.32 5.31
N THR A 133 0.58 6.84 6.22
CA THR A 133 0.04 5.49 6.19
C THR A 133 -1.46 5.50 6.52
N PHE A 134 -2.19 4.50 6.06
CA PHE A 134 -3.60 4.33 6.37
C PHE A 134 -3.85 3.51 7.64
N ALA A 135 -2.84 3.32 8.48
CA ALA A 135 -2.94 2.51 9.69
C ALA A 135 -3.89 3.08 10.77
N ALA A 136 -4.15 4.38 10.70
CA ALA A 136 -4.97 5.12 11.68
C ALA A 136 -6.20 5.83 11.06
N VAL A 137 -6.53 5.55 9.79
CA VAL A 137 -7.74 6.11 9.16
C VAL A 137 -9.00 5.55 9.80
N GLN A 138 -10.13 6.23 9.59
CA GLN A 138 -11.42 5.83 10.13
C GLN A 138 -11.76 4.37 9.78
N ALA A 139 -12.20 3.61 10.76
CA ALA A 139 -12.52 2.19 10.60
C ALA A 139 -14.01 1.98 10.47
N GLN A 140 -14.43 1.27 9.43
CA GLN A 140 -15.79 0.83 9.21
C GLN A 140 -15.90 -0.68 9.41
N ALA A 141 -16.74 -1.13 10.30
CA ALA A 141 -16.90 -2.55 10.61
C ALA A 141 -17.82 -3.23 9.59
N LEU A 142 -17.30 -4.21 8.86
CA LEU A 142 -18.08 -5.10 8.01
C LEU A 142 -18.69 -6.21 8.91
N GLY A 143 -19.80 -5.89 9.57
CA GLY A 143 -20.58 -6.87 10.32
C GLY A 143 -21.67 -7.49 9.45
N ASP A 144 -22.86 -7.65 10.03
CA ASP A 144 -24.04 -8.16 9.31
C ASP A 144 -24.57 -7.16 8.25
N GLY A 145 -24.17 -5.87 8.32
CA GLY A 145 -24.50 -4.79 7.38
C GLY A 145 -23.33 -4.37 6.50
N ALA A 146 -22.78 -5.27 5.70
CA ALA A 146 -21.65 -4.95 4.83
C ALA A 146 -21.94 -3.79 3.85
N TYR A 147 -23.17 -3.67 3.39
CA TYR A 147 -23.59 -2.56 2.52
C TYR A 147 -23.57 -1.23 3.26
N ASP A 148 -24.12 -1.19 4.48
CA ASP A 148 -24.18 0.03 5.28
C ASP A 148 -22.79 0.55 5.63
N ALA A 149 -21.83 -0.35 5.90
CA ALA A 149 -20.44 0.02 6.13
C ALA A 149 -19.78 0.66 4.88
N LEU A 150 -20.12 0.19 3.69
CA LEU A 150 -19.63 0.79 2.44
C LEU A 150 -20.22 2.18 2.20
N VAL A 151 -21.52 2.35 2.48
CA VAL A 151 -22.21 3.65 2.38
C VAL A 151 -21.70 4.63 3.43
N SER A 152 -21.48 4.16 4.67
CA SER A 152 -20.89 4.99 5.73
C SER A 152 -19.49 5.47 5.40
N ALA A 153 -18.68 4.64 4.72
CA ALA A 153 -17.36 5.06 4.25
C ALA A 153 -17.45 6.14 3.18
N ASP A 154 -18.41 6.05 2.26
CA ASP A 154 -18.65 7.08 1.24
C ASP A 154 -19.08 8.42 1.85
N GLN A 155 -20.00 8.36 2.84
CA GLN A 155 -20.45 9.54 3.58
C GLN A 155 -19.32 10.21 4.37
N ASP A 156 -18.50 9.43 5.07
CA ASP A 156 -17.37 9.94 5.85
C ASP A 156 -16.33 10.62 4.94
N ILE A 157 -16.04 10.06 3.75
CA ILE A 157 -15.16 10.68 2.77
C ILE A 157 -15.75 11.99 2.24
N ALA A 158 -17.07 12.02 2.00
CA ALA A 158 -17.75 13.23 1.53
C ALA A 158 -17.79 14.33 2.62
N ASP A 159 -17.88 13.98 3.90
CA ASP A 159 -17.83 14.92 5.02
C ASP A 159 -16.45 15.59 5.14
N HIS A 160 -15.42 15.00 4.55
CA HIS A 160 -14.05 15.55 4.45
C HIS A 160 -13.72 16.12 3.06
N ASP A 161 -14.73 16.54 2.30
CA ASP A 161 -14.60 17.13 0.96
C ASP A 161 -13.92 16.21 -0.07
N GLY A 162 -13.87 14.89 0.18
CA GLY A 162 -13.35 13.89 -0.73
C GLY A 162 -14.43 13.28 -1.62
N ILE A 163 -14.00 12.65 -2.69
CA ILE A 163 -14.88 11.88 -3.59
C ILE A 163 -14.38 10.44 -3.65
N LEU A 164 -15.20 9.51 -3.17
CA LEU A 164 -14.86 8.09 -3.25
C LEU A 164 -14.69 7.67 -4.73
N ASN A 165 -13.50 7.20 -5.10
CA ASN A 165 -13.17 6.83 -6.47
C ASN A 165 -12.49 5.47 -6.63
N GLY A 166 -12.20 4.77 -5.52
CA GLY A 166 -11.61 3.44 -5.60
C GLY A 166 -11.61 2.66 -4.30
N PHE A 167 -11.75 1.36 -4.47
CA PHE A 167 -11.66 0.38 -3.39
C PHE A 167 -10.44 -0.52 -3.56
N VAL A 168 -9.75 -0.80 -2.46
CA VAL A 168 -8.74 -1.85 -2.39
C VAL A 168 -9.23 -2.92 -1.43
N VAL A 169 -9.52 -4.10 -1.97
CA VAL A 169 -10.09 -5.21 -1.21
C VAL A 169 -9.11 -6.38 -1.11
N SER A 170 -9.05 -6.99 0.06
CA SER A 170 -8.34 -8.26 0.19
C SER A 170 -9.19 -9.42 -0.35
N PRO A 171 -8.59 -10.56 -0.71
CA PRO A 171 -9.35 -11.75 -1.07
C PRO A 171 -10.34 -12.20 0.01
N LYS A 172 -10.07 -11.88 1.29
CA LYS A 172 -10.99 -12.17 2.39
C LYS A 172 -12.20 -11.24 2.41
N MET A 173 -12.00 -9.93 2.19
CA MET A 173 -13.13 -8.99 2.05
C MET A 173 -14.03 -9.39 0.89
N ARG A 174 -13.44 -9.80 -0.23
CA ARG A 174 -14.23 -10.32 -1.35
C ARG A 174 -15.15 -11.47 -0.93
N GLY A 175 -14.64 -12.41 -0.11
CA GLY A 175 -15.46 -13.50 0.43
C GLY A 175 -16.62 -13.01 1.30
N VAL A 176 -16.37 -12.01 2.15
CA VAL A 176 -17.41 -11.39 3.00
C VAL A 176 -18.49 -10.72 2.14
N LEU A 177 -18.08 -9.92 1.14
CA LEU A 177 -19.03 -9.22 0.25
C LEU A 177 -19.86 -10.20 -0.59
N LEU A 178 -19.25 -11.27 -1.10
CA LEU A 178 -19.99 -12.30 -1.84
C LEU A 178 -20.99 -13.06 -0.95
N GLY A 179 -20.73 -13.13 0.35
CA GLY A 179 -21.64 -13.72 1.33
C GLY A 179 -22.72 -12.79 1.84
N ALA A 180 -22.62 -11.47 1.58
CA ALA A 180 -23.57 -10.48 2.04
C ALA A 180 -24.94 -10.63 1.33
N LYS A 181 -26.01 -10.68 2.14
CA LYS A 181 -27.39 -10.87 1.67
C LYS A 181 -28.27 -9.79 2.23
N ASP A 182 -29.37 -9.49 1.54
CA ASP A 182 -30.43 -8.67 2.06
C ASP A 182 -31.30 -9.44 3.09
N ASN A 183 -32.28 -8.76 3.68
CA ASN A 183 -33.21 -9.38 4.64
C ASN A 183 -34.08 -10.50 4.03
N ASP A 184 -34.18 -10.55 2.71
CA ASP A 184 -34.92 -11.59 1.98
C ASP A 184 -33.99 -12.76 1.55
N GLY A 185 -32.70 -12.71 1.93
CA GLY A 185 -31.71 -13.73 1.63
C GLY A 185 -31.09 -13.64 0.22
N ARG A 186 -31.33 -12.53 -0.50
CA ARG A 186 -30.76 -12.31 -1.84
C ARG A 186 -29.34 -11.78 -1.74
N PRO A 187 -28.41 -12.28 -2.57
CA PRO A 187 -27.05 -11.75 -2.60
C PRO A 187 -27.02 -10.28 -3.07
N LEU A 188 -26.31 -9.41 -2.34
CA LEU A 188 -26.20 -7.98 -2.65
C LEU A 188 -25.18 -7.66 -3.73
N PHE A 189 -24.11 -8.46 -3.85
CA PHE A 189 -22.96 -8.16 -4.70
C PHE A 189 -22.75 -9.15 -5.86
N ILE A 190 -23.70 -10.01 -6.16
CA ILE A 190 -23.58 -10.99 -7.25
C ILE A 190 -24.60 -10.68 -8.34
N ASN A 191 -24.14 -10.25 -9.51
CA ASN A 191 -24.98 -10.15 -10.69
C ASN A 191 -25.02 -11.47 -11.47
N SER A 192 -23.94 -12.27 -11.43
CA SER A 192 -23.87 -13.58 -12.06
C SER A 192 -22.82 -14.46 -11.37
N VAL A 193 -23.21 -15.69 -11.08
CA VAL A 193 -22.31 -16.69 -10.50
C VAL A 193 -21.17 -17.05 -11.48
N ALA A 194 -21.38 -16.85 -12.78
CA ALA A 194 -20.41 -17.16 -13.81
C ALA A 194 -19.24 -16.16 -13.86
N GLU A 195 -19.45 -14.91 -13.51
CA GLU A 195 -18.41 -13.88 -13.58
C GLU A 195 -17.46 -13.87 -12.39
N GLY A 196 -17.86 -14.36 -11.23
CA GLY A 196 -17.01 -14.62 -10.06
C GLY A 196 -16.13 -13.45 -9.55
N ALA A 197 -16.21 -12.27 -10.14
CA ALA A 197 -15.47 -11.09 -9.80
C ALA A 197 -16.42 -10.00 -9.27
N ILE A 198 -15.95 -9.18 -8.32
CA ILE A 198 -16.60 -7.93 -7.96
C ILE A 198 -15.80 -6.83 -8.67
N PRO A 199 -16.15 -6.44 -9.89
CA PRO A 199 -15.39 -5.46 -10.67
C PRO A 199 -15.60 -4.04 -10.14
N MET A 200 -16.76 -3.79 -9.52
CA MET A 200 -17.18 -2.48 -9.01
C MET A 200 -17.93 -2.64 -7.70
N ILE A 201 -17.70 -1.70 -6.78
CA ILE A 201 -18.45 -1.51 -5.53
C ILE A 201 -18.96 -0.07 -5.56
N LEU A 202 -20.24 0.16 -5.33
CA LEU A 202 -20.90 1.48 -5.43
C LEU A 202 -20.54 2.23 -6.76
N GLY A 203 -20.40 1.49 -7.87
CA GLY A 203 -20.03 2.07 -9.16
C GLY A 203 -18.55 2.41 -9.32
N GLN A 204 -17.72 2.21 -8.28
CA GLN A 204 -16.30 2.52 -8.29
C GLN A 204 -15.43 1.28 -8.53
N LYS A 205 -14.26 1.49 -9.15
CA LYS A 205 -13.32 0.41 -9.45
C LYS A 205 -12.80 -0.27 -8.19
N THR A 206 -12.71 -1.60 -8.25
CA THR A 206 -12.22 -2.41 -7.14
C THR A 206 -10.92 -3.12 -7.52
N TYR A 207 -9.88 -2.91 -6.69
CA TYR A 207 -8.59 -3.55 -6.84
C TYR A 207 -8.41 -4.63 -5.78
N THR A 208 -8.14 -5.86 -6.21
CA THR A 208 -7.87 -6.95 -5.28
C THR A 208 -6.38 -7.03 -4.97
N ASN A 209 -6.00 -6.84 -3.70
CA ASN A 209 -4.61 -6.92 -3.26
C ASN A 209 -4.51 -7.66 -1.91
N LYS A 210 -3.61 -8.65 -1.85
CA LYS A 210 -3.35 -9.41 -0.62
C LYS A 210 -2.68 -8.57 0.47
N ALA A 211 -1.96 -7.51 0.10
CA ALA A 211 -1.29 -6.62 1.05
C ALA A 211 -2.27 -5.76 1.87
N ALA A 212 -3.50 -5.58 1.39
CA ALA A 212 -4.55 -4.87 2.14
C ALA A 212 -5.09 -5.67 3.35
N TYR A 213 -4.73 -6.96 3.48
CA TYR A 213 -5.17 -7.78 4.60
C TYR A 213 -4.19 -7.72 5.77
N LYS A 214 -4.71 -7.44 6.96
CA LYS A 214 -4.00 -7.60 8.24
C LYS A 214 -4.83 -8.50 9.15
N ALA A 215 -4.20 -9.54 9.68
CA ALA A 215 -4.89 -10.44 10.61
C ALA A 215 -5.28 -9.72 11.90
N ALA A 216 -6.38 -10.17 12.51
CA ALA A 216 -6.76 -9.73 13.85
C ALA A 216 -5.63 -9.99 14.85
N SER A 217 -5.46 -9.08 15.79
CA SER A 217 -4.45 -9.21 16.86
C SER A 217 -4.98 -8.66 18.17
N GLY A 218 -5.11 -9.52 19.15
CA GLY A 218 -5.73 -9.16 20.44
C GLY A 218 -7.15 -8.66 20.26
N ALA A 219 -7.45 -7.48 20.76
CA ALA A 219 -8.76 -6.82 20.65
C ALA A 219 -8.99 -6.15 19.26
N ASN A 220 -7.97 -6.03 18.42
CA ASN A 220 -8.10 -5.37 17.13
C ASN A 220 -8.65 -6.34 16.09
N PRO A 221 -9.75 -6.00 15.39
CA PRO A 221 -10.31 -6.82 14.33
C PRO A 221 -9.36 -6.91 13.13
N ALA A 222 -9.62 -7.87 12.25
CA ALA A 222 -8.86 -7.97 11.00
C ALA A 222 -9.18 -6.79 10.09
N VAL A 223 -8.16 -6.18 9.48
CA VAL A 223 -8.34 -5.21 8.40
C VAL A 223 -8.45 -5.99 7.10
N VAL A 224 -9.49 -5.71 6.32
CA VAL A 224 -9.80 -6.48 5.11
C VAL A 224 -9.80 -5.67 3.82
N GLY A 225 -9.88 -4.35 3.90
CA GLY A 225 -9.85 -3.47 2.73
C GLY A 225 -9.80 -1.99 3.08
N PHE A 226 -9.73 -1.17 2.05
CA PHE A 226 -9.68 0.30 2.13
C PHE A 226 -10.53 0.91 1.03
N ALA A 227 -11.09 2.08 1.32
CA ALA A 227 -11.77 2.94 0.35
C ALA A 227 -11.27 4.36 0.52
N GLY A 228 -11.31 5.17 -0.52
CA GLY A 228 -10.91 6.55 -0.41
C GLY A 228 -10.88 7.33 -1.71
N ASP A 229 -10.53 8.59 -1.58
CA ASP A 229 -10.22 9.47 -2.69
C ASP A 229 -8.74 9.37 -3.06
N TRP A 230 -8.43 8.54 -4.04
CA TRP A 230 -7.08 8.31 -4.52
C TRP A 230 -6.48 9.49 -5.29
N THR A 231 -7.29 10.50 -5.64
CA THR A 231 -6.75 11.75 -6.22
C THR A 231 -6.01 12.57 -5.18
N GLN A 232 -6.34 12.38 -3.90
CA GLN A 232 -5.68 13.00 -2.75
C GLN A 232 -4.44 12.20 -2.26
N ALA A 233 -4.08 11.12 -2.96
CA ALA A 233 -2.92 10.31 -2.66
C ALA A 233 -1.86 10.44 -3.76
N MET A 234 -0.60 10.61 -3.35
CA MET A 234 0.54 10.76 -4.24
C MET A 234 1.69 9.85 -3.80
N TYR A 235 2.32 9.19 -4.78
CA TYR A 235 3.59 8.51 -4.53
C TYR A 235 4.68 9.08 -5.41
N GLY A 236 5.87 9.19 -4.84
CA GLY A 236 7.02 9.72 -5.54
C GLY A 236 8.16 8.72 -5.59
N VAL A 237 8.82 8.61 -6.74
CA VAL A 237 9.98 7.77 -6.93
C VAL A 237 11.19 8.66 -7.14
N ALA A 238 12.19 8.58 -6.23
CA ALA A 238 13.44 9.32 -6.33
C ALA A 238 14.51 8.51 -7.06
N LYS A 239 14.54 7.20 -6.81
CA LYS A 239 15.42 6.27 -7.49
C LYS A 239 14.64 5.04 -7.88
N ASP A 240 14.71 4.71 -9.14
CA ASP A 240 14.09 3.54 -9.72
C ASP A 240 14.69 2.24 -9.16
N ILE A 241 14.03 1.12 -9.38
CA ILE A 241 14.51 -0.18 -8.93
C ILE A 241 15.89 -0.46 -9.55
N THR A 242 16.88 -0.63 -8.67
CA THR A 242 18.22 -1.06 -9.06
C THR A 242 18.50 -2.46 -8.52
N LEU A 243 19.07 -3.30 -9.37
CA LEU A 243 19.59 -4.60 -9.00
C LEU A 243 21.11 -4.55 -9.03
N THR A 244 21.72 -4.84 -7.89
CA THR A 244 23.19 -4.87 -7.74
C THR A 244 23.62 -6.27 -7.34
N TYR A 245 24.66 -6.76 -7.98
CA TYR A 245 25.26 -8.06 -7.70
C TYR A 245 26.57 -7.87 -6.97
N SER A 246 26.86 -8.71 -6.00
CA SER A 246 28.15 -8.73 -5.30
C SER A 246 28.50 -10.15 -4.90
N ASP A 247 29.78 -10.46 -5.00
CA ASP A 247 30.38 -11.73 -4.61
C ASP A 247 31.40 -11.57 -3.47
N GLN A 248 31.71 -10.33 -3.10
CA GLN A 248 32.79 -10.02 -2.13
C GLN A 248 32.25 -9.40 -0.83
N ALA A 249 30.93 -9.33 -0.65
CA ALA A 249 30.35 -8.72 0.52
C ALA A 249 30.25 -9.70 1.70
N THR A 250 30.33 -9.16 2.89
CA THR A 250 29.93 -9.85 4.11
C THR A 250 28.53 -9.40 4.48
N LEU A 251 27.61 -10.35 4.64
CA LEU A 251 26.23 -10.10 4.98
C LEU A 251 25.99 -10.52 6.43
N THR A 252 25.17 -9.74 7.13
CA THR A 252 24.64 -10.12 8.44
C THR A 252 23.16 -10.48 8.29
N ALA A 253 22.84 -11.73 8.56
CA ALA A 253 21.49 -12.26 8.54
C ALA A 253 21.08 -12.70 9.95
N GLY A 254 19.80 -13.07 10.14
CA GLY A 254 19.29 -13.49 11.43
C GLY A 254 18.65 -12.36 12.24
N THR A 255 18.45 -12.59 13.52
CA THR A 255 17.89 -11.59 14.46
C THR A 255 19.02 -10.84 15.17
N GLN A 256 18.68 -9.72 15.81
CA GLN A 256 19.65 -9.00 16.66
C GLN A 256 20.25 -9.87 17.77
N GLU A 257 19.49 -10.86 18.26
CA GLU A 257 19.90 -11.77 19.33
C GLU A 257 20.75 -12.95 18.82
N ALA A 258 20.59 -13.32 17.54
CA ALA A 258 21.33 -14.39 16.89
C ALA A 258 21.77 -13.98 15.47
N PRO A 259 22.76 -13.08 15.34
CA PRO A 259 23.25 -12.67 14.03
C PRO A 259 24.06 -13.80 13.38
N VAL A 260 23.76 -14.08 12.11
CA VAL A 260 24.52 -15.01 11.28
C VAL A 260 25.32 -14.21 10.28
N THR A 261 26.63 -14.32 10.33
CA THR A 261 27.54 -13.69 9.38
C THR A 261 27.76 -14.61 8.18
N ILE A 262 27.47 -14.14 7.00
CA ILE A 262 27.67 -14.83 5.74
C ILE A 262 28.76 -14.09 4.98
N ASN A 263 29.91 -14.72 4.82
CA ASN A 263 30.97 -14.18 3.97
C ASN A 263 30.85 -14.79 2.58
N LEU A 264 30.44 -13.98 1.62
CA LEU A 264 30.16 -14.45 0.25
C LEU A 264 31.38 -15.08 -0.40
N TRP A 265 32.54 -14.46 -0.22
CA TRP A 265 33.80 -14.97 -0.78
C TRP A 265 34.22 -16.32 -0.20
N GLN A 266 34.25 -16.43 1.13
CA GLN A 266 34.70 -17.67 1.79
C GLN A 266 33.73 -18.84 1.61
N GLN A 267 32.45 -18.53 1.39
CA GLN A 267 31.39 -19.53 1.26
C GLN A 267 31.02 -19.78 -0.19
N ASN A 268 31.80 -19.24 -1.11
CA ASN A 268 31.52 -19.31 -2.53
C ASN A 268 30.09 -18.88 -2.84
N MET A 269 29.68 -17.66 -2.65
CA MET A 269 28.34 -17.13 -2.81
C MET A 269 28.30 -15.85 -3.63
N PHE A 270 27.15 -15.55 -4.18
CA PHE A 270 26.83 -14.20 -4.59
C PHE A 270 25.50 -13.74 -4.02
N ALA A 271 25.32 -12.44 -3.91
CA ALA A 271 24.08 -11.86 -3.48
C ALA A 271 23.56 -10.85 -4.50
N VAL A 272 22.23 -10.77 -4.59
CA VAL A 272 21.54 -9.78 -5.39
C VAL A 272 20.80 -8.86 -4.44
N ARG A 273 21.06 -7.56 -4.56
CA ARG A 273 20.37 -6.50 -3.83
C ARG A 273 19.43 -5.78 -4.77
N ALA A 274 18.15 -5.79 -4.44
CA ALA A 274 17.14 -4.95 -5.06
C ALA A 274 16.82 -3.78 -4.14
N GLU A 275 16.82 -2.56 -4.65
CA GLU A 275 16.46 -1.37 -3.89
C GLU A 275 15.65 -0.39 -4.73
N ILE A 276 14.73 0.32 -4.07
CA ILE A 276 13.94 1.42 -4.61
C ILE A 276 13.88 2.54 -3.57
N GLU A 277 13.84 3.78 -4.02
CA GLU A 277 13.58 4.92 -3.15
C GLU A 277 12.23 5.54 -3.48
N VAL A 278 11.28 5.40 -2.56
CA VAL A 278 9.88 5.78 -2.76
C VAL A 278 9.35 6.55 -1.56
N GLY A 279 8.54 7.57 -1.82
CA GLY A 279 7.79 8.33 -0.83
C GLY A 279 6.29 8.21 -1.08
N PHE A 280 5.49 8.43 -0.05
CA PHE A 280 4.03 8.43 -0.14
C PHE A 280 3.47 9.53 0.75
N ARG A 281 2.52 10.28 0.21
CA ARG A 281 1.71 11.27 0.93
C ARG A 281 0.26 11.16 0.49
N ALA A 282 -0.63 11.28 1.45
CA ALA A 282 -2.06 11.32 1.21
C ALA A 282 -2.75 12.26 2.18
N ASP A 283 -3.95 12.67 1.84
CA ASP A 283 -4.87 13.21 2.82
C ASP A 283 -5.61 12.03 3.46
N THR A 284 -5.20 11.70 4.70
CA THR A 284 -5.67 10.50 5.39
C THR A 284 -7.13 10.57 5.79
N ASP A 285 -7.68 11.77 5.92
CA ASP A 285 -9.07 11.98 6.32
C ASP A 285 -10.06 11.60 5.22
N CYS A 286 -9.60 11.61 3.96
CA CYS A 286 -10.37 11.15 2.79
C CYS A 286 -10.26 9.63 2.55
N PHE A 287 -9.86 8.85 3.56
CA PHE A 287 -9.69 7.39 3.45
C PHE A 287 -10.31 6.66 4.62
N ASN A 288 -10.90 5.50 4.33
CA ASN A 288 -11.49 4.60 5.31
C ASN A 288 -10.88 3.20 5.21
N MET A 289 -10.75 2.51 6.36
CA MET A 289 -10.40 1.10 6.40
C MET A 289 -11.62 0.25 6.76
N PHE A 290 -11.72 -0.92 6.16
CA PHE A 290 -12.75 -1.90 6.50
C PHE A 290 -12.18 -2.96 7.44
N THR A 291 -12.88 -3.18 8.55
CA THR A 291 -12.52 -4.20 9.52
C THR A 291 -13.57 -5.30 9.56
N TYR A 292 -13.14 -6.51 9.88
CA TYR A 292 -14.02 -7.67 9.98
C TYR A 292 -13.62 -8.55 11.17
N ALA A 293 -14.60 -8.82 12.03
CA ALA A 293 -14.48 -9.77 13.14
C ALA A 293 -15.46 -10.92 12.88
N PRO A 294 -15.03 -12.11 12.48
CA PRO A 294 -15.92 -13.25 12.31
C PRO A 294 -16.52 -13.63 13.68
N GLY A 295 -17.83 -13.50 13.84
CA GLY A 295 -18.53 -13.89 15.05
C GLY A 295 -18.42 -12.91 16.22
N GLY A 296 -18.16 -11.63 15.97
CA GLY A 296 -18.19 -10.58 16.98
C GLY A 296 -19.64 -10.33 17.43
N ALA A 297 -19.97 -10.79 18.62
CA ALA A 297 -21.19 -10.43 19.32
C ALA A 297 -21.34 -8.91 19.35
N THR A 298 -22.44 -8.42 18.86
CA THR A 298 -23.00 -7.13 19.24
C THR A 298 -22.85 -7.00 20.75
N GLY A 299 -22.12 -5.98 21.21
CA GLY A 299 -22.11 -5.62 22.62
C GLY A 299 -23.56 -5.33 23.02
N ALA A 300 -24.18 -6.28 23.70
CA ALA A 300 -25.43 -6.07 24.36
C ALA A 300 -25.19 -4.96 25.40
N THR A 301 -25.62 -3.76 25.11
CA THR A 301 -25.90 -2.76 26.14
C THR A 301 -26.90 -3.37 27.09
N GLY A 302 -26.42 -3.77 28.26
CA GLY A 302 -27.26 -4.28 29.31
C GLY A 302 -28.29 -3.21 29.71
N GLU A 303 -29.52 -3.42 29.32
CA GLU A 303 -30.64 -2.84 30.02
C GLU A 303 -30.68 -3.41 31.44
N THR A 304 -30.22 -2.61 32.38
CA THR A 304 -30.54 -2.83 33.80
C THR A 304 -32.05 -2.55 33.97
N SER A 305 -32.83 -3.62 33.94
CA SER A 305 -34.22 -3.56 34.45
C SER A 305 -34.15 -3.45 35.99
N ASN A 306 -34.41 -2.27 36.51
CA ASN A 306 -34.88 -2.11 37.89
C ASN A 306 -36.34 -2.57 37.95
N GLY A 307 -36.57 -3.65 38.67
CA GLY A 307 -37.85 -4.03 39.24
C GLY A 307 -37.81 -3.88 40.74
#